data_849bb5a23e6979df96a65a3e615f1f38
#
_entry.id   849bb5a23e6979df96a65a3e615f1f38
#
_cell.length_a   1.000
_cell.length_b   1.000
_cell.length_c   1.000
_cell.angle_alpha   90.00
_cell.angle_beta   90.00
_cell.angle_gamma   90.00
#
_symmetry.space_group_name_H-M   'P 1'
#
loop_
_entity.id
_entity.type
_entity.pdbx_description
1 polymer ?
#
loop_
_entity_poly.entity_id
_entity_poly.type
_entity_poly.pdbx_seq_one_letter_code
_entity_poly.pdbx_strand_id
1 'polypeptide(L)'
;KLKETKSKEEQMVLQQEMMGLYRKHNVNPLNMGCLPMLIQMPIVMGLYFAILYSADIKSHEFLWYNLGSPDIAMTLIAGAVYFAQAKVSLWTVPEQQQQQMKLMVYISPIMIMFISFSSMAALPLYWAVGGILLIFQTYLGRKFYSNHPEKAEESV
;
A
#
# COMPACT_ATOMS: atom_id res chain seq x y z
N LYS A 1 -6.86 30.41 12.84
CA LYS A 1 -7.18 30.48 11.39
C LYS A 1 -6.01 30.99 10.53
N LEU A 2 -5.33 32.09 10.90
CA LEU A 2 -4.20 32.64 10.14
C LEU A 2 -2.96 31.73 10.11
N LYS A 3 -2.72 30.93 11.14
CA LYS A 3 -1.59 29.99 11.22
C LYS A 3 -1.79 28.75 10.35
N GLU A 4 -3.04 28.31 10.18
CA GLU A 4 -3.41 27.17 9.32
C GLU A 4 -3.37 27.56 7.82
N THR A 5 -3.71 28.79 7.49
CA THR A 5 -3.70 29.28 6.11
C THR A 5 -2.28 29.44 5.55
N LYS A 6 -1.35 29.97 6.36
CA LYS A 6 0.07 30.05 6.00
C LYS A 6 0.70 28.65 5.81
N SER A 7 0.35 27.69 6.66
CA SER A 7 0.82 26.31 6.52
C SER A 7 0.34 25.64 5.23
N LYS A 8 -0.86 25.94 4.76
CA LYS A 8 -1.40 25.39 3.51
C LYS A 8 -0.77 26.00 2.26
N GLU A 9 -0.48 27.29 2.28
CA GLU A 9 0.21 27.97 1.18
C GLU A 9 1.67 27.51 1.09
N GLU A 10 2.37 27.38 2.21
CA GLU A 10 3.72 26.83 2.25
C GLU A 10 3.76 25.37 1.78
N GLN A 11 2.77 24.55 2.12
CA GLN A 11 2.64 23.18 1.64
C GLN A 11 2.40 23.11 0.12
N MET A 12 1.61 24.01 -0.44
CA MET A 12 1.38 24.07 -1.89
C MET A 12 2.64 24.49 -2.64
N VAL A 13 3.39 25.46 -2.12
CA VAL A 13 4.65 25.92 -2.73
C VAL A 13 5.68 24.78 -2.70
N LEU A 14 5.84 24.10 -1.57
CA LEU A 14 6.73 22.92 -1.45
C LEU A 14 6.32 21.78 -2.40
N GLN A 15 5.04 21.57 -2.60
CA GLN A 15 4.53 20.57 -3.55
C GLN A 15 4.85 20.96 -5.00
N GLN A 16 4.75 22.24 -5.34
CA GLN A 16 5.12 22.74 -6.67
C GLN A 16 6.63 22.66 -6.91
N GLU A 17 7.44 22.99 -5.91
CA GLU A 17 8.89 22.84 -6.00
C GLU A 17 9.32 21.38 -6.17
N MET A 18 8.70 20.46 -5.43
CA MET A 18 8.96 19.02 -5.59
C MET A 18 8.56 18.53 -6.99
N MET A 19 7.40 18.94 -7.51
CA MET A 19 7.01 18.60 -8.88
C MET A 19 7.98 19.20 -9.90
N GLY A 20 8.50 20.39 -9.65
CA GLY A 20 9.55 21.03 -10.47
C GLY A 20 10.86 20.23 -10.47
N LEU A 21 11.27 19.74 -9.31
CA LEU A 21 12.46 18.88 -9.15
C LEU A 21 12.29 17.53 -9.89
N TYR A 22 11.13 16.89 -9.76
CA TYR A 22 10.83 15.64 -10.49
C TYR A 22 10.91 15.86 -12.02
N ARG A 23 10.38 16.97 -12.52
CA ARG A 23 10.50 17.33 -13.95
C ARG A 23 11.94 17.59 -14.37
N LYS A 24 12.73 18.28 -13.52
CA LYS A 24 14.13 18.63 -13.81
C LYS A 24 15.03 17.39 -13.89
N HIS A 25 14.73 16.37 -13.10
CA HIS A 25 15.47 15.10 -13.07
C HIS A 25 14.85 13.99 -13.93
N ASN A 26 13.87 14.30 -14.80
CA ASN A 26 13.17 13.35 -15.65
C ASN A 26 12.51 12.18 -14.88
N VAL A 27 12.25 12.35 -13.58
CA VAL A 27 11.57 11.36 -12.75
C VAL A 27 10.07 11.56 -12.91
N ASN A 28 9.42 10.64 -13.59
CA ASN A 28 7.98 10.70 -13.79
C ASN A 28 7.26 10.16 -12.54
N PRO A 29 6.51 10.97 -11.78
CA PRO A 29 5.80 10.53 -10.57
C PRO A 29 4.75 9.45 -10.87
N LEU A 30 4.25 9.37 -12.11
CA LEU A 30 3.36 8.30 -12.56
C LEU A 30 4.06 6.92 -12.55
N ASN A 31 5.35 6.87 -12.88
CA ASN A 31 6.10 5.61 -12.86
C ASN A 31 6.37 5.09 -11.45
N MET A 32 6.47 5.98 -10.44
CA MET A 32 6.78 5.57 -9.08
C MET A 32 5.56 5.16 -8.24
N GLY A 33 4.37 5.70 -8.53
CA GLY A 33 3.18 5.47 -7.72
C GLY A 33 2.08 4.64 -8.39
N CYS A 34 1.80 4.90 -9.67
CA CYS A 34 0.66 4.28 -10.36
C CYS A 34 1.01 2.99 -11.11
N LEU A 35 2.26 2.81 -11.54
CA LEU A 35 2.68 1.63 -12.29
C LEU A 35 2.50 0.32 -11.52
N PRO A 36 2.92 0.20 -10.25
CA PRO A 36 2.63 -0.98 -9.44
C PRO A 36 1.13 -1.27 -9.32
N MET A 37 0.31 -0.23 -9.19
CA MET A 37 -1.15 -0.37 -9.11
C MET A 37 -1.75 -0.87 -10.43
N LEU A 38 -1.28 -0.37 -11.58
CA LEU A 38 -1.73 -0.83 -12.89
C LEU A 38 -1.37 -2.29 -13.16
N ILE A 39 -0.20 -2.74 -12.71
CA ILE A 39 0.22 -4.14 -12.82
C ILE A 39 -0.57 -5.01 -11.83
N GLN A 40 -0.85 -4.50 -10.63
CA GLN A 40 -1.57 -5.21 -9.59
C GLN A 40 -3.02 -5.51 -9.97
N MET A 41 -3.72 -4.59 -10.66
CA MET A 41 -5.14 -4.74 -10.99
C MET A 41 -5.43 -5.99 -11.83
N PRO A 42 -4.74 -6.28 -12.96
CA PRO A 42 -4.94 -7.52 -13.70
C PRO A 42 -4.68 -8.78 -12.88
N ILE A 43 -3.71 -8.75 -11.97
CA ILE A 43 -3.38 -9.90 -11.12
C ILE A 43 -4.53 -10.18 -10.13
N VAL A 44 -5.03 -9.15 -9.47
CA VAL A 44 -6.17 -9.28 -8.54
C VAL A 44 -7.43 -9.74 -9.27
N MET A 45 -7.72 -9.16 -10.44
CA MET A 45 -8.86 -9.56 -11.27
C MET A 45 -8.74 -11.00 -11.75
N GLY A 46 -7.55 -11.41 -12.21
CA GLY A 46 -7.28 -12.79 -12.62
C GLY A 46 -7.49 -13.78 -11.45
N LEU A 47 -6.97 -13.47 -10.27
CA LEU A 47 -7.18 -14.26 -9.05
C LEU A 47 -8.67 -14.35 -8.70
N TYR A 48 -9.36 -13.22 -8.71
CA TYR A 48 -10.79 -13.16 -8.40
C TYR A 48 -11.61 -14.05 -9.34
N PHE A 49 -11.38 -13.95 -10.66
CA PHE A 49 -12.08 -14.77 -11.64
C PHE A 49 -11.67 -16.25 -11.57
N ALA A 50 -10.40 -16.55 -11.28
CA ALA A 50 -9.95 -17.93 -11.09
C ALA A 50 -10.71 -18.59 -9.93
N ILE A 51 -10.90 -17.91 -8.82
CA ILE A 51 -11.66 -18.42 -7.68
C ILE A 51 -13.17 -18.52 -8.01
N LEU A 52 -13.72 -17.50 -8.68
CA LEU A 52 -15.13 -17.45 -9.02
C LEU A 52 -15.57 -18.58 -9.94
N TYR A 53 -14.72 -18.95 -10.92
CA TYR A 53 -15.04 -19.95 -11.94
C TYR A 53 -14.51 -21.35 -11.61
N SER A 54 -13.59 -21.50 -10.64
CA SER A 54 -13.11 -22.81 -10.22
C SER A 54 -13.93 -23.34 -9.04
N ALA A 55 -14.70 -24.40 -9.31
CA ALA A 55 -15.50 -25.06 -8.28
C ALA A 55 -14.60 -25.66 -7.19
N ASP A 56 -13.44 -26.21 -7.57
CA ASP A 56 -12.51 -26.82 -6.65
C ASP A 56 -11.90 -25.83 -5.66
N ILE A 57 -11.47 -24.64 -6.15
CA ILE A 57 -10.91 -23.60 -5.28
C ILE A 57 -12.01 -23.02 -4.39
N LYS A 58 -13.20 -22.82 -4.95
CA LYS A 58 -14.32 -22.22 -4.25
C LYS A 58 -14.83 -23.08 -3.09
N SER A 59 -14.76 -24.40 -3.21
CA SER A 59 -15.14 -25.36 -2.17
C SER A 59 -14.00 -25.75 -1.26
N HIS A 60 -12.77 -25.30 -1.55
CA HIS A 60 -11.59 -25.68 -0.78
C HIS A 60 -11.57 -24.99 0.59
N GLU A 61 -11.44 -25.78 1.62
CA GLU A 61 -11.25 -25.29 2.99
C GLU A 61 -9.75 -25.02 3.23
N PHE A 62 -9.45 -23.84 3.74
CA PHE A 62 -8.11 -23.45 4.13
C PHE A 62 -8.10 -23.02 5.60
N LEU A 63 -7.35 -23.74 6.44
CA LEU A 63 -7.32 -23.57 7.90
C LEU A 63 -8.72 -23.78 8.53
N TRP A 64 -9.49 -22.71 8.76
CA TRP A 64 -10.82 -22.74 9.39
C TRP A 64 -11.91 -22.15 8.52
N TYR A 65 -11.61 -21.72 7.30
CA TYR A 65 -12.57 -21.03 6.43
C TYR A 65 -12.53 -21.57 5.00
N ASN A 66 -13.63 -21.34 4.31
CA ASN A 66 -13.77 -21.68 2.90
C ASN A 66 -13.31 -20.51 2.04
N LEU A 67 -12.44 -20.76 1.06
CA LEU A 67 -11.86 -19.74 0.20
C LEU A 67 -12.90 -18.99 -0.66
N GLY A 68 -14.01 -19.63 -0.97
CA GLY A 68 -15.07 -19.08 -1.80
C GLY A 68 -16.14 -18.29 -1.04
N SER A 69 -16.13 -18.27 0.29
CA SER A 69 -17.08 -17.56 1.13
C SER A 69 -16.39 -16.42 1.90
N PRO A 70 -17.12 -15.35 2.26
CA PRO A 70 -16.59 -14.31 3.13
C PRO A 70 -16.25 -14.86 4.51
N ASP A 71 -15.13 -14.44 5.08
CA ASP A 71 -14.70 -14.79 6.44
C ASP A 71 -14.30 -13.54 7.22
N ILE A 72 -14.90 -13.37 8.39
CA ILE A 72 -14.69 -12.19 9.25
C ILE A 72 -13.29 -12.20 9.87
N ALA A 73 -12.82 -13.36 10.33
CA ALA A 73 -11.51 -13.46 10.97
C ALA A 73 -10.40 -13.12 9.96
N MET A 74 -10.49 -13.63 8.72
CA MET A 74 -9.55 -13.33 7.66
C MET A 74 -9.60 -11.85 7.26
N THR A 75 -10.78 -11.24 7.23
CA THR A 75 -10.96 -9.80 6.99
C THR A 75 -10.25 -8.97 8.05
N LEU A 76 -10.38 -9.32 9.32
CA LEU A 76 -9.71 -8.64 10.43
C LEU A 76 -8.19 -8.81 10.36
N ILE A 77 -7.70 -10.00 10.02
CA ILE A 77 -6.27 -10.27 9.83
C ILE A 77 -5.71 -9.39 8.70
N ALA A 78 -6.37 -9.36 7.55
CA ALA A 78 -5.96 -8.50 6.44
C ALA A 78 -5.93 -7.02 6.84
N GLY A 79 -6.96 -6.54 7.54
CA GLY A 79 -7.02 -5.18 8.06
C GLY A 79 -5.87 -4.85 9.01
N ALA A 80 -5.56 -5.75 9.94
CA ALA A 80 -4.44 -5.59 10.89
C ALA A 80 -3.09 -5.55 10.17
N VAL A 81 -2.86 -6.43 9.19
CA VAL A 81 -1.65 -6.46 8.38
C VAL A 81 -1.48 -5.16 7.59
N TYR A 82 -2.55 -4.68 6.94
CA TYR A 82 -2.49 -3.43 6.20
C TYR A 82 -2.32 -2.21 7.10
N PHE A 83 -2.88 -2.23 8.30
CA PHE A 83 -2.64 -1.18 9.28
C PHE A 83 -1.17 -1.14 9.74
N ALA A 84 -0.57 -2.31 9.98
CA ALA A 84 0.85 -2.43 10.29
C ALA A 84 1.72 -1.95 9.11
N GLN A 85 1.40 -2.38 7.90
CA GLN A 85 2.09 -1.98 6.67
C GLN A 85 1.99 -0.47 6.44
N ALA A 86 0.82 0.13 6.69
CA ALA A 86 0.60 1.56 6.60
C ALA A 86 1.51 2.35 7.56
N LYS A 87 1.66 1.88 8.80
CA LYS A 87 2.60 2.47 9.77
C LYS A 87 4.06 2.35 9.31
N VAL A 88 4.44 1.18 8.82
CA VAL A 88 5.81 0.95 8.32
C VAL A 88 6.10 1.85 7.11
N SER A 89 5.13 2.04 6.22
CA SER A 89 5.26 2.93 5.06
C SER A 89 5.46 4.39 5.48
N LEU A 90 4.82 4.86 6.56
CA LEU A 90 5.04 6.21 7.08
C LEU A 90 6.48 6.45 7.56
N TRP A 91 7.19 5.42 7.99
CA TRP A 91 8.60 5.56 8.39
C TRP A 91 9.55 5.85 7.24
N THR A 92 9.14 5.53 6.01
CA THR A 92 9.95 5.77 4.80
C THR A 92 9.69 7.13 4.17
N VAL A 93 8.64 7.84 4.64
CA VAL A 93 8.23 9.13 4.10
C VAL A 93 8.84 10.27 4.93
N PRO A 94 9.41 11.31 4.30
CA PRO A 94 9.89 12.51 4.98
C PRO A 94 8.80 13.16 5.83
N GLU A 95 9.16 13.71 7.00
CA GLU A 95 8.21 14.27 7.98
C GLU A 95 7.28 15.33 7.39
N GLN A 96 7.76 16.11 6.44
CA GLN A 96 6.99 17.16 5.74
C GLN A 96 5.82 16.60 4.94
N GLN A 97 5.95 15.39 4.38
CA GLN A 97 4.91 14.71 3.60
C GLN A 97 4.03 13.80 4.45
N GLN A 98 4.51 13.38 5.62
CA GLN A 98 3.77 12.46 6.50
C GLN A 98 2.39 12.99 6.87
N GLN A 99 2.25 14.30 7.10
CA GLN A 99 0.98 14.88 7.53
C GLN A 99 -0.10 14.77 6.44
N GLN A 100 0.30 14.92 5.18
CA GLN A 100 -0.59 14.79 4.03
C GLN A 100 -0.92 13.32 3.71
N MET A 101 0.06 12.44 3.88
CA MET A 101 -0.11 11.01 3.65
C MET A 101 -0.81 10.27 4.79
N LYS A 102 -0.80 10.80 6.03
CA LYS A 102 -1.46 10.16 7.17
C LYS A 102 -2.93 9.82 6.90
N LEU A 103 -3.67 10.76 6.33
CA LEU A 103 -5.09 10.53 6.01
C LEU A 103 -5.26 9.36 5.03
N MET A 104 -4.47 9.36 3.95
CA MET A 104 -4.53 8.33 2.91
C MET A 104 -4.08 6.96 3.44
N VAL A 105 -3.06 6.94 4.28
CA VAL A 105 -2.52 5.74 4.92
C VAL A 105 -3.51 5.09 5.88
N TYR A 106 -4.33 5.86 6.61
CA TYR A 106 -5.35 5.31 7.49
C TYR A 106 -6.65 4.94 6.76
N ILE A 107 -6.98 5.60 5.67
CA ILE A 107 -8.15 5.26 4.86
C ILE A 107 -7.95 3.91 4.15
N SER A 108 -6.74 3.61 3.69
CA SER A 108 -6.43 2.39 2.93
C SER A 108 -6.79 1.10 3.67
N PRO A 109 -6.38 0.85 4.94
CA PRO A 109 -6.79 -0.35 5.68
C PRO A 109 -8.31 -0.45 5.88
N ILE A 110 -8.98 0.68 6.11
CA ILE A 110 -10.44 0.71 6.29
C ILE A 110 -11.15 0.30 4.99
N MET A 111 -10.70 0.80 3.86
CA MET A 111 -11.24 0.40 2.54
C MET A 111 -11.02 -1.08 2.27
N ILE A 112 -9.83 -1.61 2.58
CA ILE A 112 -9.53 -3.03 2.42
C ILE A 112 -10.44 -3.89 3.30
N MET A 113 -10.64 -3.51 4.56
CA MET A 113 -11.57 -4.20 5.43
C MET A 113 -13.00 -4.18 4.87
N PHE A 114 -13.47 -3.01 4.41
CA PHE A 114 -14.82 -2.86 3.86
C PHE A 114 -15.02 -3.75 2.63
N ILE A 115 -14.06 -3.76 1.70
CA ILE A 115 -14.12 -4.62 0.51
C ILE A 115 -14.04 -6.10 0.92
N SER A 116 -13.20 -6.45 1.89
CA SER A 116 -13.01 -7.81 2.37
C SER A 116 -14.25 -8.42 3.00
N PHE A 117 -15.09 -7.61 3.66
CA PHE A 117 -16.35 -8.11 4.26
C PHE A 117 -17.35 -8.67 3.23
N SER A 118 -17.31 -8.15 2.02
CA SER A 118 -18.19 -8.58 0.93
C SER A 118 -17.52 -9.49 -0.09
N SER A 119 -16.22 -9.73 0.06
CA SER A 119 -15.41 -10.53 -0.86
C SER A 119 -15.20 -11.95 -0.36
N MET A 120 -14.90 -12.87 -1.29
CA MET A 120 -14.45 -14.22 -0.97
C MET A 120 -13.16 -14.19 -0.14
N ALA A 121 -13.02 -15.05 0.86
CA ALA A 121 -11.90 -15.06 1.81
C ALA A 121 -10.51 -15.23 1.16
N ALA A 122 -10.44 -15.77 -0.03
CA ALA A 122 -9.20 -15.84 -0.81
C ALA A 122 -8.61 -14.46 -1.13
N LEU A 123 -9.44 -13.42 -1.29
CA LEU A 123 -8.96 -12.07 -1.59
C LEU A 123 -8.28 -11.41 -0.38
N PRO A 124 -8.89 -11.34 0.82
CA PRO A 124 -8.19 -10.87 2.02
C PRO A 124 -6.99 -11.74 2.40
N LEU A 125 -6.99 -13.05 2.12
CA LEU A 125 -5.80 -13.90 2.27
C LEU A 125 -4.65 -13.41 1.37
N TYR A 126 -4.93 -13.19 0.10
CA TYR A 126 -3.94 -12.65 -0.84
C TYR A 126 -3.37 -11.30 -0.36
N TRP A 127 -4.23 -10.41 0.10
CA TRP A 127 -3.80 -9.11 0.63
C TRP A 127 -3.00 -9.25 1.93
N ALA A 128 -3.37 -10.13 2.84
CA ALA A 128 -2.62 -10.36 4.07
C ALA A 128 -1.20 -10.86 3.78
N VAL A 129 -1.05 -11.85 2.92
CA VAL A 129 0.26 -12.37 2.51
C VAL A 129 1.09 -11.29 1.80
N GLY A 130 0.48 -10.57 0.85
CA GLY A 130 1.13 -9.46 0.15
C GLY A 130 1.58 -8.34 1.09
N GLY A 131 0.74 -7.96 2.05
CA GLY A 131 1.05 -6.95 3.07
C GLY A 131 2.22 -7.35 3.96
N ILE A 132 2.27 -8.62 4.41
CA ILE A 132 3.40 -9.15 5.20
C ILE A 132 4.70 -9.09 4.38
N LEU A 133 4.66 -9.51 3.12
CA LEU A 133 5.82 -9.43 2.23
C LEU A 133 6.30 -7.99 2.03
N LEU A 134 5.37 -7.03 1.86
CA LEU A 134 5.70 -5.60 1.74
C LEU A 134 6.35 -5.04 3.02
N ILE A 135 5.86 -5.43 4.20
CA ILE A 135 6.48 -5.05 5.48
C ILE A 135 7.92 -5.57 5.52
N PHE A 136 8.12 -6.84 5.16
CA PHE A 136 9.43 -7.47 5.16
C PHE A 136 10.39 -6.80 4.17
N GLN A 137 9.94 -6.54 2.95
CA GLN A 137 10.71 -5.82 1.91
C GLN A 137 11.11 -4.42 2.37
N THR A 138 10.18 -3.68 2.97
CA THR A 138 10.43 -2.33 3.48
C THR A 138 11.48 -2.34 4.59
N TYR A 139 11.37 -3.32 5.50
CA TYR A 139 12.33 -3.48 6.59
C TYR A 139 13.72 -3.84 6.07
N LEU A 140 13.82 -4.79 5.14
CA LEU A 140 15.10 -5.16 4.51
C LEU A 140 15.69 -3.99 3.73
N GLY A 141 14.90 -3.34 2.90
CA GLY A 141 15.34 -2.17 2.12
C GLY A 141 15.93 -1.11 3.04
N ARG A 142 15.25 -0.78 4.13
CA ARG A 142 15.75 0.19 5.11
C ARG A 142 17.06 -0.26 5.75
N LYS A 143 17.17 -1.51 6.15
CA LYS A 143 18.38 -2.06 6.77
C LYS A 143 19.57 -2.04 5.82
N PHE A 144 19.38 -2.37 4.56
CA PHE A 144 20.46 -2.39 3.57
C PHE A 144 20.87 -0.99 3.11
N TYR A 145 19.90 -0.09 2.87
CA TYR A 145 20.19 1.27 2.42
C TYR A 145 20.69 2.19 3.53
N SER A 146 20.23 1.99 4.78
CA SER A 146 20.75 2.75 5.93
C SER A 146 22.23 2.47 6.22
N ASN A 147 22.72 1.29 5.85
CA ASN A 147 24.13 0.92 6.03
C ASN A 147 25.04 1.39 4.88
N HIS A 148 24.49 1.95 3.79
CA HIS A 148 25.24 2.45 2.63
C HIS A 148 24.69 3.79 2.14
N PRO A 149 24.83 4.89 2.92
CA PRO A 149 24.32 6.21 2.52
C PRO A 149 25.01 6.74 1.26
N GLU A 150 26.24 6.36 1.00
CA GLU A 150 27.06 6.79 -0.14
C GLU A 150 26.50 6.33 -1.51
N LYS A 151 25.83 5.19 -1.56
CA LYS A 151 25.22 4.67 -2.81
C LYS A 151 23.88 5.30 -3.18
N ALA A 152 23.24 6.00 -2.27
CA ALA A 152 22.00 6.69 -2.52
C ALA A 152 22.19 8.01 -3.28
N GLU A 153 23.37 8.64 -3.15
CA GLU A 153 23.71 9.88 -3.88
C GLU A 153 24.18 9.63 -5.32
N GLU A 154 24.72 8.44 -5.61
CA GLU A 154 25.25 8.09 -6.94
C GLU A 154 24.17 7.58 -7.91
N SER A 155 22.96 7.31 -7.43
CA SER A 155 21.84 6.80 -8.22
C SER A 155 20.76 7.85 -8.56
N VAL A 156 21.02 9.14 -8.31
CA VAL A 156 20.10 10.26 -8.62
C VAL A 156 20.57 11.04 -9.84
#